data_05307d0966c569bfa338f087e120dbe2
#
_entry.id   05307d0966c569bfa338f087e120dbe2
#
_cell.length_a   1.000
_cell.length_b   1.000
_cell.length_c   1.000
_cell.angle_alpha   90.00
_cell.angle_beta   90.00
_cell.angle_gamma   90.00
#
_symmetry.space_group_name_H-M   'P 1'
#
loop_
_entity.id
_entity.type
_entity.pdbx_description
1 polymer ?
#
loop_
_entity_poly.entity_id
_entity_poly.type
_entity_poly.pdbx_seq_one_letter_code
_entity_poly.pdbx_strand_id
1 'polypeptide(L)'
;WKLKVSTGYRDQKKQGSTARAYSSKLDNDSSCKLCQIDHTIVMKDISYKKNLDFLPYVSSNISGERQKLYDRINYDSPKINYGIGVNLEINKNLALEATLNPDFSQVEADVTKIDINSPTAINYPERRPFFNRGIDVLDYTMDVIYSRSINNPSFASKILNQGKKSRIYMLTAIDQDSPYIVPTQFESFSGVGGKSFNNILRYQNIINPNIQIGALATNRFYEGDAYGNLVGLDGLLKLSGGWKFELEYFSSSNKEPISDWIDSDKKFSDYTVTLDGESFTGNAIFSELRRDTNTWRSFIRYTGISPTFRADNGFIVENDIKRYEIWHGFYKYPDKKLLRNYRVSARYDREYSYSNKLKRSAFEAYFTILTILNTDIFYNYEHAF
;
A
#
# COMPACT_ATOMS: atom_id res chain seq x y z
N TRP A 1 7.55 26.51 -6.59
CA TRP A 1 8.08 25.35 -5.87
C TRP A 1 8.46 25.76 -4.46
N LYS A 2 8.12 24.95 -3.45
CA LYS A 2 8.63 25.13 -2.09
C LYS A 2 9.75 24.11 -1.88
N LEU A 3 10.91 24.57 -1.44
CA LEU A 3 12.08 23.72 -1.22
C LEU A 3 12.40 23.66 0.26
N LYS A 4 12.55 22.46 0.76
CA LYS A 4 13.11 22.18 2.08
C LYS A 4 14.32 21.27 1.94
N VAL A 5 15.43 21.71 2.47
CA VAL A 5 16.66 20.92 2.52
C VAL A 5 16.78 20.34 3.92
N SER A 6 17.11 19.05 4.00
CA SER A 6 17.47 18.42 5.27
C SER A 6 18.81 17.75 5.12
N THR A 7 19.65 17.84 6.14
CA THR A 7 20.88 17.07 6.26
C THR A 7 20.84 16.25 7.53
N GLY A 8 21.28 14.99 7.41
CA GLY A 8 21.42 14.09 8.56
C GLY A 8 22.90 13.92 8.92
N TYR A 9 23.25 14.16 10.17
CA TYR A 9 24.54 13.84 10.70
C TYR A 9 24.44 12.62 11.60
N ARG A 10 25.20 11.58 11.30
CA ARG A 10 25.33 10.40 12.14
C ARG A 10 26.67 10.48 12.87
N ASP A 11 26.62 10.67 14.17
CA ASP A 11 27.83 10.66 14.99
C ASP A 11 28.36 9.22 15.07
N GLN A 12 29.47 8.95 14.40
CA GLN A 12 30.11 7.63 14.40
C GLN A 12 30.63 7.22 15.78
N LYS A 13 30.90 8.17 16.67
CA LYS A 13 31.34 7.93 18.04
C LYS A 13 30.19 7.64 19.01
N LYS A 14 28.96 7.89 18.59
CA LYS A 14 27.75 7.68 19.39
C LYS A 14 26.82 6.74 18.63
N GLN A 15 26.89 5.46 18.92
CA GLN A 15 26.04 4.45 18.32
C GLN A 15 24.55 4.89 18.35
N GLY A 16 23.97 5.08 17.18
CA GLY A 16 22.52 5.18 16.99
C GLY A 16 21.91 6.59 17.00
N SER A 17 22.63 7.66 17.32
CA SER A 17 22.04 9.01 17.26
C SER A 17 22.19 9.66 15.89
N THR A 18 21.05 10.00 15.24
CA THR A 18 21.02 10.79 14.01
C THR A 18 20.45 12.17 14.32
N ALA A 19 21.27 13.21 14.23
CA ALA A 19 20.79 14.58 14.23
C ALA A 19 20.38 14.97 12.82
N ARG A 20 19.22 15.61 12.66
CA ARG A 20 18.77 16.18 11.39
C ARG A 20 18.62 17.69 11.52
N ALA A 21 19.29 18.43 10.66
CA ALA A 21 19.10 19.85 10.50
C ALA A 21 18.19 20.11 9.30
N TYR A 22 17.32 21.10 9.42
CA TYR A 22 16.36 21.48 8.39
C TYR A 22 16.54 22.95 8.05
N SER A 23 16.37 23.32 6.78
CA SER A 23 16.41 24.69 6.33
C SER A 23 15.23 25.54 6.81
N SER A 24 14.12 24.92 7.21
CA SER A 24 12.92 25.57 7.73
C SER A 24 12.59 25.04 9.12
N LYS A 25 12.17 25.92 10.02
CA LYS A 25 11.68 25.52 11.35
C LYS A 25 10.42 24.67 11.18
N LEU A 26 10.36 23.55 11.87
CA LEU A 26 9.19 22.68 11.88
C LEU A 26 8.44 22.85 13.19
N ASP A 27 7.17 23.18 13.06
CA ASP A 27 6.18 23.05 14.11
C ASP A 27 5.43 21.70 13.90
N ASN A 28 5.66 20.75 14.79
CA ASN A 28 5.00 19.45 14.71
C ASN A 28 3.53 19.49 15.14
N ASP A 29 3.11 20.60 15.79
CA ASP A 29 1.71 20.81 16.17
C ASP A 29 0.86 21.33 15.00
N SER A 30 1.52 21.74 13.92
CA SER A 30 0.84 22.12 12.68
C SER A 30 0.50 20.91 11.84
N SER A 31 -0.77 20.80 11.43
CA SER A 31 -1.27 19.70 10.58
C SER A 31 -0.69 19.72 9.16
N CYS A 32 -0.16 20.85 8.69
CA CYS A 32 0.41 21.02 7.36
C CYS A 32 1.94 21.15 7.41
N LYS A 33 2.67 20.04 7.28
CA LYS A 33 4.14 20.06 7.23
C LYS A 33 4.71 20.80 6.01
N LEU A 34 4.03 20.69 4.87
CA LEU A 34 4.43 21.38 3.63
C LEU A 34 4.19 22.91 3.69
N CYS A 35 3.22 23.37 4.49
CA CYS A 35 2.94 24.79 4.66
C CYS A 35 4.04 25.52 5.43
N GLN A 36 4.86 24.79 6.18
CA GLN A 36 5.96 25.32 7.00
C GLN A 36 7.26 25.48 6.22
N ILE A 37 7.25 25.18 4.92
CA ILE A 37 8.40 25.44 4.05
C ILE A 37 8.36 26.92 3.69
N ASP A 38 9.24 27.70 4.28
CA ASP A 38 9.36 29.16 4.14
C ASP A 38 10.22 29.57 2.94
N HIS A 39 11.11 28.69 2.47
CA HIS A 39 11.91 28.96 1.27
C HIS A 39 11.12 28.62 0.00
N THR A 40 10.81 29.63 -0.78
CA THR A 40 10.10 29.48 -2.05
C THR A 40 11.03 29.78 -3.21
N ILE A 41 11.22 28.84 -4.10
CA ILE A 41 11.87 29.06 -5.40
C ILE A 41 10.78 29.37 -6.41
N VAL A 42 10.78 30.59 -6.93
CA VAL A 42 9.92 31.00 -8.02
C VAL A 42 10.66 30.80 -9.32
N MET A 43 10.25 29.81 -10.09
CA MET A 43 10.72 29.64 -11.46
C MET A 43 9.73 30.37 -12.38
N LYS A 44 10.23 31.36 -13.11
CA LYS A 44 9.45 32.11 -14.10
C LYS A 44 9.66 31.48 -15.48
N ASP A 45 8.72 31.71 -16.36
CA ASP A 45 8.81 31.35 -17.79
C ASP A 45 8.90 29.83 -18.08
N ILE A 46 8.40 28.99 -17.16
CA ILE A 46 8.20 27.58 -17.42
C ILE A 46 6.93 27.44 -18.25
N SER A 47 7.08 27.28 -19.55
CA SER A 47 5.97 26.91 -20.43
C SER A 47 5.76 25.41 -20.37
N TYR A 48 4.50 25.00 -20.22
CA TYR A 48 4.13 23.59 -20.39
C TYR A 48 4.17 23.28 -21.90
N LYS A 49 4.96 22.29 -22.29
CA LYS A 49 4.89 21.68 -23.64
C LYS A 49 4.11 20.36 -23.53
N LYS A 50 3.17 20.16 -24.45
CA LYS A 50 2.61 18.84 -24.66
C LYS A 50 3.77 17.91 -25.02
N ASN A 51 3.85 16.78 -24.35
CA ASN A 51 4.86 15.78 -24.61
C ASN A 51 4.20 14.49 -25.11
N LEU A 52 4.76 13.92 -26.11
CA LEU A 52 4.38 12.62 -26.65
C LEU A 52 5.64 11.77 -26.77
N ASP A 53 5.74 10.77 -25.92
CA ASP A 53 6.88 9.85 -25.92
C ASP A 53 6.43 8.50 -26.47
N PHE A 54 7.22 7.95 -27.39
CA PHE A 54 7.12 6.59 -27.86
C PHE A 54 8.33 5.80 -27.35
N LEU A 55 8.07 4.69 -26.69
CA LEU A 55 9.07 3.83 -26.05
C LEU A 55 8.98 2.41 -26.61
N PRO A 56 9.42 2.19 -27.88
CA PRO A 56 9.52 0.83 -28.42
C PRO A 56 10.66 0.09 -27.75
N TYR A 57 10.50 -1.22 -27.55
CA TYR A 57 11.57 -2.08 -27.07
C TYR A 57 11.54 -3.45 -27.76
N VAL A 58 12.71 -4.08 -27.78
CA VAL A 58 12.90 -5.48 -28.16
C VAL A 58 13.81 -6.09 -27.13
N SER A 59 13.41 -7.23 -26.56
CA SER A 59 14.24 -8.01 -25.65
C SER A 59 14.34 -9.46 -26.11
N SER A 60 15.41 -10.13 -25.73
CA SER A 60 15.60 -11.56 -25.95
C SER A 60 15.97 -12.23 -24.63
N ASN A 61 15.31 -13.32 -24.32
CA ASN A 61 15.55 -14.13 -23.13
C ASN A 61 15.88 -15.57 -23.54
N ILE A 62 16.88 -16.15 -22.87
CA ILE A 62 17.25 -17.56 -22.99
C ILE A 62 17.20 -18.15 -21.58
N SER A 63 16.31 -19.10 -21.36
CA SER A 63 16.24 -19.88 -20.14
C SER A 63 17.05 -21.16 -20.25
N GLY A 64 17.58 -21.64 -19.13
CA GLY A 64 18.28 -22.91 -19.11
C GLY A 64 18.09 -23.61 -17.76
N GLU A 65 17.83 -24.92 -17.81
CA GLU A 65 17.59 -25.74 -16.64
C GLU A 65 18.61 -26.86 -16.52
N ARG A 66 18.88 -27.27 -15.28
CA ARG A 66 19.66 -28.48 -14.95
C ARG A 66 18.73 -29.49 -14.30
N GLN A 67 18.76 -30.72 -14.76
CA GLN A 67 18.00 -31.81 -14.12
C GLN A 67 18.68 -32.27 -12.82
N LYS A 68 20.02 -32.24 -12.74
CA LYS A 68 20.79 -32.56 -11.54
C LYS A 68 21.91 -31.55 -11.33
N LEU A 69 22.39 -31.44 -10.10
CA LEU A 69 23.36 -30.43 -9.65
C LEU A 69 24.63 -30.32 -10.53
N TYR A 70 25.10 -31.43 -11.13
CA TYR A 70 26.32 -31.49 -11.95
C TYR A 70 26.05 -31.69 -13.44
N ASP A 71 24.80 -31.71 -13.91
CA ASP A 71 24.47 -31.81 -15.31
C ASP A 71 24.78 -30.51 -16.07
N ARG A 72 24.95 -30.63 -17.37
CA ARG A 72 25.02 -29.45 -18.26
C ARG A 72 23.69 -28.72 -18.24
N ILE A 73 23.74 -27.39 -18.35
CA ILE A 73 22.54 -26.57 -18.52
C ILE A 73 21.99 -26.84 -19.93
N ASN A 74 20.76 -27.25 -20.00
CA ASN A 74 20.00 -27.31 -21.25
C ASN A 74 19.33 -25.97 -21.48
N TYR A 75 19.70 -25.27 -22.55
CA TYR A 75 19.12 -23.98 -22.89
C TYR A 75 17.95 -24.16 -23.84
N ASP A 76 16.87 -23.44 -23.56
CA ASP A 76 15.73 -23.28 -24.46
C ASP A 76 16.11 -22.44 -25.68
N SER A 77 15.23 -22.45 -26.68
CA SER A 77 15.35 -21.52 -27.81
C SER A 77 15.16 -20.06 -27.32
N PRO A 78 15.92 -19.10 -27.87
CA PRO A 78 15.73 -17.70 -27.55
C PRO A 78 14.28 -17.24 -27.78
N LYS A 79 13.66 -16.67 -26.76
CA LYS A 79 12.35 -16.02 -26.87
C LYS A 79 12.57 -14.53 -27.12
N ILE A 80 12.07 -14.03 -28.24
CA ILE A 80 12.13 -12.60 -28.59
C ILE A 80 10.81 -11.97 -28.19
N ASN A 81 10.88 -10.94 -27.35
CA ASN A 81 9.75 -10.12 -26.94
C ASN A 81 9.89 -8.73 -27.55
N TYR A 82 8.79 -8.15 -27.95
CA TYR A 82 8.72 -6.78 -28.46
C TYR A 82 7.47 -6.10 -27.93
N GLY A 83 7.57 -4.83 -27.69
CA GLY A 83 6.44 -4.04 -27.22
C GLY A 83 6.65 -2.55 -27.42
N ILE A 84 5.67 -1.79 -27.04
CA ILE A 84 5.68 -0.34 -27.16
C ILE A 84 4.95 0.31 -26.01
N GLY A 85 5.58 1.35 -25.45
CA GLY A 85 4.94 2.28 -24.52
C GLY A 85 4.65 3.62 -25.20
N VAL A 86 3.53 4.22 -24.85
CA VAL A 86 3.14 5.57 -25.29
C VAL A 86 2.78 6.38 -24.06
N ASN A 87 3.38 7.57 -23.92
CA ASN A 87 3.04 8.52 -22.87
C ASN A 87 2.67 9.86 -23.52
N LEU A 88 1.43 10.30 -23.32
CA LEU A 88 0.91 11.56 -23.83
C LEU A 88 0.57 12.49 -22.66
N GLU A 89 1.32 13.54 -22.47
CA GLU A 89 1.00 14.62 -21.56
C GLU A 89 0.13 15.67 -22.25
N ILE A 90 -1.18 15.64 -21.97
CA ILE A 90 -2.15 16.56 -22.60
C ILE A 90 -2.03 17.95 -21.99
N ASN A 91 -1.88 18.02 -20.67
CA ASN A 91 -1.61 19.25 -19.93
C ASN A 91 -0.89 18.92 -18.61
N LYS A 92 -0.51 19.94 -17.83
CA LYS A 92 0.24 19.80 -16.58
C LYS A 92 -0.39 18.89 -15.52
N ASN A 93 -1.67 18.56 -15.66
CA ASN A 93 -2.40 17.73 -14.71
C ASN A 93 -2.89 16.41 -15.31
N LEU A 94 -3.01 16.32 -16.64
CA LEU A 94 -3.61 15.18 -17.33
C LEU A 94 -2.58 14.49 -18.22
N ALA A 95 -2.34 13.22 -17.94
CA ALA A 95 -1.51 12.32 -18.74
C ALA A 95 -2.32 11.06 -19.12
N LEU A 96 -2.04 10.56 -20.32
CA LEU A 96 -2.48 9.27 -20.83
C LEU A 96 -1.25 8.40 -21.07
N GLU A 97 -1.29 7.20 -20.58
CA GLU A 97 -0.23 6.21 -20.80
C GLU A 97 -0.85 4.93 -21.35
N ALA A 98 -0.19 4.30 -22.28
CA ALA A 98 -0.57 2.99 -22.79
C ALA A 98 0.68 2.15 -23.05
N THR A 99 0.58 0.85 -22.88
CA THR A 99 1.64 -0.08 -23.18
C THR A 99 1.08 -1.36 -23.76
N LEU A 100 1.75 -1.86 -24.78
CA LEU A 100 1.52 -3.16 -25.37
C LEU A 100 2.70 -4.04 -25.05
N ASN A 101 2.42 -5.23 -24.52
CA ASN A 101 3.37 -6.28 -24.22
C ASN A 101 4.61 -5.78 -23.41
N PRO A 102 4.42 -5.06 -22.30
CA PRO A 102 5.53 -4.44 -21.57
C PRO A 102 6.50 -5.48 -21.02
N ASP A 103 7.81 -5.20 -21.15
CA ASP A 103 8.85 -6.03 -20.52
C ASP A 103 9.20 -5.48 -19.14
N PHE A 104 8.86 -6.22 -18.11
CA PHE A 104 9.18 -5.91 -16.72
C PHE A 104 10.26 -6.82 -16.13
N SER A 105 10.86 -7.71 -16.92
CA SER A 105 11.80 -8.73 -16.45
C SER A 105 13.02 -8.15 -15.70
N GLN A 106 13.53 -6.99 -16.12
CA GLN A 106 14.65 -6.32 -15.48
C GLN A 106 14.31 -5.78 -14.08
N VAL A 107 13.03 -5.43 -13.85
CA VAL A 107 12.59 -4.83 -12.60
C VAL A 107 12.32 -5.90 -11.53
N GLU A 108 11.92 -7.08 -11.95
CA GLU A 108 11.56 -8.18 -11.04
C GLU A 108 12.76 -8.91 -10.47
N ALA A 109 13.88 -8.97 -11.20
CA ALA A 109 15.11 -9.66 -10.79
C ALA A 109 15.74 -9.10 -9.49
N ASP A 110 15.42 -7.85 -9.12
CA ASP A 110 16.01 -7.18 -7.96
C ASP A 110 15.33 -7.50 -6.60
N VAL A 111 14.27 -8.30 -6.58
CA VAL A 111 13.53 -8.60 -5.35
C VAL A 111 13.72 -10.04 -4.94
N THR A 112 14.77 -10.31 -4.18
CA THR A 112 14.91 -11.57 -3.47
C THR A 112 14.22 -11.47 -2.11
N LYS A 113 13.00 -11.99 -1.99
CA LYS A 113 12.38 -12.28 -0.70
C LYS A 113 12.35 -13.78 -0.51
N ILE A 114 12.82 -14.23 0.63
CA ILE A 114 12.82 -15.66 0.97
C ILE A 114 11.46 -15.96 1.58
N ASP A 115 10.65 -16.74 0.87
CA ASP A 115 9.38 -17.25 1.34
C ASP A 115 9.60 -18.55 2.09
N ILE A 116 10.05 -18.45 3.34
CA ILE A 116 10.23 -19.61 4.22
C ILE A 116 9.23 -19.50 5.37
N ASN A 117 8.25 -20.42 5.42
CA ASN A 117 7.28 -20.55 6.50
C ASN A 117 6.38 -19.33 6.77
N SER A 118 6.05 -18.55 5.75
CA SER A 118 5.01 -17.52 5.88
C SER A 118 3.62 -18.15 5.69
N PRO A 119 2.68 -18.02 6.65
CA PRO A 119 1.30 -18.46 6.47
C PRO A 119 0.51 -17.57 5.50
N THR A 120 1.03 -16.42 5.14
CA THR A 120 0.39 -15.44 4.27
C THR A 120 1.29 -15.10 3.08
N ALA A 121 0.66 -14.70 1.96
CA ALA A 121 1.36 -14.22 0.78
C ALA A 121 2.29 -13.03 1.09
N ILE A 122 3.36 -12.87 0.33
CA ILE A 122 4.36 -11.81 0.53
C ILE A 122 4.05 -10.62 -0.38
N ASN A 123 3.98 -9.44 0.23
CA ASN A 123 3.84 -8.19 -0.50
C ASN A 123 5.19 -7.74 -1.07
N TYR A 124 5.23 -7.47 -2.38
CA TYR A 124 6.39 -6.93 -3.08
C TYR A 124 6.14 -5.47 -3.48
N PRO A 125 7.09 -4.56 -3.22
CA PRO A 125 6.93 -3.16 -3.61
C PRO A 125 6.86 -3.04 -5.13
N GLU A 126 6.02 -2.10 -5.61
CA GLU A 126 5.94 -1.82 -7.04
C GLU A 126 7.19 -1.09 -7.52
N ARG A 127 7.79 -1.56 -8.60
CA ARG A 127 8.98 -0.97 -9.22
C ARG A 127 8.81 -0.70 -10.71
N ARG A 128 7.74 -1.23 -11.33
CA ARG A 128 7.46 -1.05 -12.75
C ARG A 128 7.04 0.40 -13.00
N PRO A 129 7.76 1.17 -13.84
CA PRO A 129 7.54 2.61 -14.02
C PRO A 129 6.10 2.97 -14.42
N PHE A 130 5.49 2.16 -15.27
CA PHE A 130 4.10 2.35 -15.70
C PHE A 130 3.13 2.35 -14.51
N PHE A 131 3.26 1.43 -13.55
CA PHE A 131 2.36 1.32 -12.40
C PHE A 131 2.72 2.31 -11.28
N ASN A 132 3.99 2.71 -11.15
CA ASN A 132 4.42 3.65 -10.11
C ASN A 132 3.88 5.07 -10.31
N ARG A 133 3.73 5.53 -11.53
CA ARG A 133 3.23 6.87 -11.79
C ARG A 133 1.77 7.00 -11.38
N GLY A 134 1.50 7.89 -10.41
CA GLY A 134 0.16 8.15 -9.87
C GLY A 134 -0.31 7.17 -8.78
N ILE A 135 0.56 6.28 -8.30
CA ILE A 135 0.22 5.32 -7.24
C ILE A 135 -0.20 6.02 -5.93
N ASP A 136 0.28 7.24 -5.69
CA ASP A 136 -0.10 8.10 -4.56
C ASP A 136 -1.60 8.46 -4.53
N VAL A 137 -2.29 8.34 -5.64
CA VAL A 137 -3.75 8.52 -5.72
C VAL A 137 -4.50 7.28 -5.21
N LEU A 138 -3.82 6.14 -5.20
CA LEU A 138 -4.35 4.82 -4.79
C LEU A 138 -3.89 4.41 -3.37
N ASP A 139 -3.31 5.35 -2.60
CA ASP A 139 -2.81 5.10 -1.26
C ASP A 139 -3.98 4.97 -0.26
N TYR A 140 -4.23 3.74 0.16
CA TYR A 140 -5.23 3.36 1.17
C TYR A 140 -4.54 2.72 2.36
N THR A 141 -5.14 2.81 3.54
CA THR A 141 -4.67 2.10 4.74
C THR A 141 -4.91 0.60 4.62
N MET A 142 -6.02 0.23 3.97
CA MET A 142 -6.30 -1.15 3.61
C MET A 142 -5.74 -1.46 2.22
N ASP A 143 -5.02 -2.57 2.08
CA ASP A 143 -4.38 -2.98 0.82
C ASP A 143 -5.40 -3.46 -0.24
N VAL A 144 -6.45 -2.67 -0.48
CA VAL A 144 -7.51 -2.99 -1.46
C VAL A 144 -7.07 -2.80 -2.91
N ILE A 145 -5.93 -2.14 -3.13
CA ILE A 145 -5.26 -2.00 -4.42
C ILE A 145 -3.81 -2.45 -4.28
N TYR A 146 -3.42 -3.33 -5.17
CA TYR A 146 -2.06 -3.83 -5.30
C TYR A 146 -1.73 -3.98 -6.78
N SER A 147 -0.87 -3.11 -7.29
CA SER A 147 -0.57 -3.07 -8.73
C SER A 147 0.05 -4.36 -9.28
N ARG A 148 0.73 -5.14 -8.42
CA ARG A 148 1.28 -6.44 -8.79
C ARG A 148 0.24 -7.57 -8.84
N SER A 149 -1.03 -7.30 -8.50
CA SER A 149 -2.14 -8.19 -8.86
C SER A 149 -2.31 -8.29 -10.38
N ILE A 150 -1.83 -7.29 -11.14
CA ILE A 150 -1.65 -7.33 -12.60
C ILE A 150 -0.20 -7.74 -12.87
N ASN A 151 0.00 -9.02 -13.21
CA ASN A 151 1.33 -9.61 -13.25
C ASN A 151 2.02 -9.51 -14.60
N ASN A 152 1.37 -10.03 -15.66
CA ASN A 152 1.91 -10.15 -17.00
C ASN A 152 0.95 -9.53 -18.05
N PRO A 153 0.79 -8.19 -18.05
CA PRO A 153 -0.18 -7.57 -18.94
C PRO A 153 0.30 -7.58 -20.40
N SER A 154 -0.53 -8.10 -21.30
CA SER A 154 -0.32 -7.92 -22.74
C SER A 154 -0.69 -6.52 -23.21
N PHE A 155 -1.61 -5.87 -22.50
CA PHE A 155 -2.02 -4.48 -22.73
C PHE A 155 -2.31 -3.83 -21.37
N ALA A 156 -1.90 -2.59 -21.23
CA ALA A 156 -2.36 -1.74 -20.13
C ALA A 156 -2.49 -0.28 -20.64
N SER A 157 -3.50 0.41 -20.13
CA SER A 157 -3.69 1.84 -20.37
C SER A 157 -4.07 2.55 -19.07
N LYS A 158 -3.63 3.80 -18.94
CA LYS A 158 -3.84 4.58 -17.74
C LYS A 158 -4.17 6.04 -18.08
N ILE A 159 -5.16 6.58 -17.40
CA ILE A 159 -5.49 8.00 -17.38
C ILE A 159 -5.19 8.52 -15.99
N LEU A 160 -4.35 9.53 -15.90
CA LEU A 160 -3.98 10.18 -14.64
C LEU A 160 -4.29 11.66 -14.71
N ASN A 161 -5.19 12.14 -13.88
CA ASN A 161 -5.43 13.57 -13.67
C ASN A 161 -5.11 13.92 -12.21
N GLN A 162 -4.12 14.79 -12.00
CA GLN A 162 -3.69 15.27 -10.68
C GLN A 162 -3.93 16.78 -10.54
N GLY A 163 -5.20 17.18 -10.56
CA GLY A 163 -5.62 18.55 -10.34
C GLY A 163 -5.56 18.98 -8.86
N LYS A 164 -5.65 20.30 -8.61
CA LYS A 164 -5.66 20.86 -7.25
C LYS A 164 -6.93 20.52 -6.46
N LYS A 165 -8.07 20.39 -7.14
CA LYS A 165 -9.39 20.14 -6.54
C LYS A 165 -9.87 18.72 -6.73
N SER A 166 -9.39 18.04 -7.76
CA SER A 166 -9.78 16.67 -8.05
C SER A 166 -8.62 15.88 -8.62
N ARG A 167 -8.60 14.60 -8.31
CA ARG A 167 -7.67 13.62 -8.87
C ARG A 167 -8.46 12.45 -9.42
N ILE A 168 -8.05 11.96 -10.57
CA ILE A 168 -8.63 10.79 -11.21
C ILE A 168 -7.48 9.86 -11.59
N TYR A 169 -7.62 8.61 -11.26
CA TYR A 169 -6.80 7.52 -11.74
C TYR A 169 -7.70 6.46 -12.35
N MET A 170 -7.46 6.14 -13.60
CA MET A 170 -8.14 5.06 -14.29
C MET A 170 -7.08 4.17 -14.92
N LEU A 171 -7.16 2.88 -14.66
CA LEU A 171 -6.29 1.87 -15.24
C LEU A 171 -7.15 0.75 -15.82
N THR A 172 -6.81 0.32 -17.02
CA THR A 172 -7.36 -0.88 -17.67
C THR A 172 -6.20 -1.75 -18.11
N ALA A 173 -6.26 -3.05 -17.85
CA ALA A 173 -5.22 -3.99 -18.26
C ALA A 173 -5.81 -5.36 -18.63
N ILE A 174 -5.17 -6.02 -19.59
CA ILE A 174 -5.38 -7.41 -19.96
C ILE A 174 -4.18 -8.20 -19.46
N ASP A 175 -4.38 -8.98 -18.42
CA ASP A 175 -3.34 -9.80 -17.79
C ASP A 175 -3.39 -11.23 -18.34
N GLN A 176 -2.23 -11.84 -18.58
CA GLN A 176 -2.15 -13.19 -19.15
C GLN A 176 -2.00 -14.26 -18.06
N ASP A 177 -1.42 -13.90 -16.91
CA ASP A 177 -1.14 -14.78 -15.78
C ASP A 177 -1.56 -14.09 -14.50
N SER A 178 -2.80 -14.28 -14.11
CA SER A 178 -3.43 -13.56 -13.00
C SER A 178 -3.06 -14.15 -11.64
N PRO A 179 -2.40 -13.40 -10.74
CA PRO A 179 -2.27 -13.79 -9.35
C PRO A 179 -3.64 -13.78 -8.66
N TYR A 180 -3.89 -14.77 -7.85
CA TYR A 180 -5.12 -14.96 -7.10
C TYR A 180 -4.79 -15.22 -5.63
N ILE A 181 -5.46 -14.53 -4.70
CA ILE A 181 -5.26 -14.67 -3.25
C ILE A 181 -6.61 -14.92 -2.59
N VAL A 182 -6.71 -16.02 -1.87
CA VAL A 182 -7.85 -16.35 -1.02
C VAL A 182 -7.45 -16.12 0.43
N PRO A 183 -7.90 -15.04 1.08
CA PRO A 183 -7.65 -14.80 2.49
C PRO A 183 -8.52 -15.70 3.35
N THR A 184 -7.97 -16.17 4.46
CA THR A 184 -8.69 -16.83 5.53
C THR A 184 -8.44 -16.15 6.87
N GLN A 185 -8.90 -16.73 7.95
CA GLN A 185 -8.81 -16.13 9.28
C GLN A 185 -7.36 -15.95 9.79
N PHE A 186 -6.41 -16.82 9.38
CA PHE A 186 -5.03 -16.83 9.89
C PHE A 186 -3.97 -17.04 8.82
N GLU A 187 -4.37 -17.30 7.60
CA GLU A 187 -3.48 -17.64 6.50
C GLU A 187 -4.08 -17.16 5.18
N SER A 188 -3.29 -17.18 4.12
CA SER A 188 -3.80 -16.97 2.76
C SER A 188 -3.26 -18.02 1.82
N PHE A 189 -4.09 -18.36 0.83
CA PHE A 189 -3.74 -19.26 -0.25
C PHE A 189 -3.56 -18.44 -1.53
N SER A 190 -2.55 -18.77 -2.30
CA SER A 190 -2.27 -18.06 -3.54
C SER A 190 -2.07 -19.05 -4.69
N GLY A 191 -2.56 -18.66 -5.84
CA GLY A 191 -2.35 -19.34 -7.12
C GLY A 191 -2.11 -18.33 -8.22
N VAL A 192 -1.65 -18.80 -9.35
CA VAL A 192 -1.47 -17.98 -10.55
C VAL A 192 -2.03 -18.75 -11.74
N GLY A 193 -2.87 -18.11 -12.53
CA GLY A 193 -3.38 -18.72 -13.74
C GLY A 193 -4.43 -17.88 -14.45
N GLY A 194 -4.72 -18.27 -15.68
CA GLY A 194 -5.75 -17.69 -16.54
C GLY A 194 -5.56 -16.22 -16.92
N LYS A 195 -6.34 -15.83 -17.89
CA LYS A 195 -6.39 -14.42 -18.34
C LYS A 195 -7.40 -13.66 -17.51
N SER A 196 -7.13 -12.37 -17.31
CA SER A 196 -8.11 -11.48 -16.71
C SER A 196 -8.10 -10.10 -17.38
N PHE A 197 -9.26 -9.46 -17.31
CA PHE A 197 -9.47 -8.08 -17.72
C PHE A 197 -9.70 -7.25 -16.46
N ASN A 198 -8.82 -6.29 -16.21
CA ASN A 198 -8.77 -5.52 -14.99
C ASN A 198 -9.11 -4.05 -15.25
N ASN A 199 -9.93 -3.47 -14.37
CA ASN A 199 -10.22 -2.05 -14.34
C ASN A 199 -10.10 -1.52 -12.91
N ILE A 200 -9.46 -0.37 -12.78
CA ILE A 200 -9.35 0.38 -11.52
C ILE A 200 -9.75 1.82 -11.83
N LEU A 201 -10.75 2.32 -11.14
CA LEU A 201 -11.20 3.71 -11.24
C LEU A 201 -11.19 4.35 -9.85
N ARG A 202 -10.40 5.36 -9.68
CA ARG A 202 -10.30 6.18 -8.49
C ARG A 202 -10.69 7.62 -8.79
N TYR A 203 -11.57 8.18 -7.98
CA TYR A 203 -11.87 9.60 -7.96
C TYR A 203 -11.64 10.16 -6.56
N GLN A 204 -10.93 11.26 -6.45
CA GLN A 204 -10.71 11.97 -5.21
C GLN A 204 -11.06 13.45 -5.39
N ASN A 205 -11.91 13.98 -4.52
CA ASN A 205 -12.26 15.40 -4.45
C ASN A 205 -11.58 16.04 -3.24
N ILE A 206 -10.80 17.08 -3.48
CA ILE A 206 -10.12 17.91 -2.48
C ILE A 206 -10.97 19.15 -2.30
N ILE A 207 -11.94 19.10 -1.38
CA ILE A 207 -12.85 20.22 -1.09
C ILE A 207 -12.03 21.41 -0.59
N ASN A 208 -11.09 21.14 0.31
CA ASN A 208 -10.08 22.09 0.79
C ASN A 208 -8.88 21.28 1.36
N PRO A 209 -7.77 21.91 1.79
CA PRO A 209 -6.61 21.19 2.34
C PRO A 209 -6.90 20.29 3.55
N ASN A 210 -8.04 20.52 4.21
CA ASN A 210 -8.42 19.78 5.41
C ASN A 210 -9.50 18.71 5.15
N ILE A 211 -10.21 18.76 4.02
CA ILE A 211 -11.31 17.85 3.72
C ILE A 211 -11.10 17.24 2.35
N GLN A 212 -11.00 15.93 2.33
CA GLN A 212 -10.89 15.13 1.12
C GLN A 212 -11.89 13.98 1.20
N ILE A 213 -12.54 13.69 0.10
CA ILE A 213 -13.44 12.54 -0.07
C ILE A 213 -13.10 11.82 -1.35
N GLY A 214 -13.32 10.53 -1.37
CA GLY A 214 -12.98 9.73 -2.52
C GLY A 214 -13.89 8.55 -2.74
N ALA A 215 -13.84 8.02 -3.96
CA ALA A 215 -14.53 6.81 -4.38
C ALA A 215 -13.59 5.93 -5.18
N LEU A 216 -13.73 4.63 -5.01
CA LEU A 216 -12.99 3.59 -5.71
C LEU A 216 -13.97 2.60 -6.34
N ALA A 217 -13.69 2.18 -7.56
CA ALA A 217 -14.31 1.01 -8.17
C ALA A 217 -13.22 0.17 -8.83
N THR A 218 -13.23 -1.13 -8.57
CA THR A 218 -12.36 -2.07 -9.28
C THR A 218 -13.17 -3.24 -9.78
N ASN A 219 -12.79 -3.73 -10.96
CA ASN A 219 -13.35 -4.93 -11.56
C ASN A 219 -12.21 -5.81 -12.05
N ARG A 220 -12.35 -7.09 -11.87
CA ARG A 220 -11.52 -8.11 -12.47
C ARG A 220 -12.41 -9.19 -13.04
N PHE A 221 -12.36 -9.36 -14.35
CA PHE A 221 -13.10 -10.41 -15.05
C PHE A 221 -12.12 -11.47 -15.49
N TYR A 222 -12.38 -12.71 -15.13
CA TYR A 222 -11.62 -13.87 -15.52
C TYR A 222 -12.26 -14.55 -16.74
N GLU A 223 -11.59 -15.54 -17.31
CA GLU A 223 -12.20 -16.39 -18.33
C GLU A 223 -13.44 -17.11 -17.77
N GLY A 224 -14.47 -17.25 -18.60
CA GLY A 224 -15.78 -17.72 -18.17
C GLY A 224 -16.64 -16.60 -17.61
N ASP A 225 -17.37 -16.87 -16.54
CA ASP A 225 -18.28 -15.93 -15.87
C ASP A 225 -17.81 -15.51 -14.47
N ALA A 226 -16.53 -15.76 -14.15
CA ALA A 226 -15.92 -15.42 -12.89
C ALA A 226 -15.51 -13.93 -12.84
N TYR A 227 -15.67 -13.32 -11.66
CA TYR A 227 -15.36 -11.91 -11.46
C TYR A 227 -15.04 -11.57 -10.02
N GLY A 228 -14.26 -10.51 -9.85
CA GLY A 228 -14.07 -9.81 -8.59
C GLY A 228 -14.39 -8.32 -8.75
N ASN A 229 -15.42 -7.85 -8.08
CA ASN A 229 -15.84 -6.46 -8.06
C ASN A 229 -15.64 -5.86 -6.68
N LEU A 230 -15.18 -4.62 -6.62
CA LEU A 230 -15.06 -3.88 -5.38
C LEU A 230 -15.48 -2.43 -5.62
N VAL A 231 -16.27 -1.89 -4.71
CA VAL A 231 -16.59 -0.46 -4.63
C VAL A 231 -16.26 0.06 -3.25
N GLY A 232 -15.80 1.30 -3.18
CA GLY A 232 -15.42 1.90 -1.90
C GLY A 232 -15.59 3.40 -1.86
N LEU A 233 -15.68 3.90 -0.63
CA LEU A 233 -15.70 5.32 -0.30
C LEU A 233 -14.68 5.58 0.79
N ASP A 234 -14.04 6.73 0.73
CA ASP A 234 -13.07 7.17 1.74
C ASP A 234 -13.18 8.66 2.04
N GLY A 235 -12.70 9.02 3.19
CA GLY A 235 -12.68 10.39 3.63
C GLY A 235 -11.55 10.70 4.59
N LEU A 236 -11.04 11.91 4.47
CA LEU A 236 -10.02 12.48 5.35
C LEU A 236 -10.47 13.85 5.83
N LEU A 237 -10.55 14.03 7.14
CA LEU A 237 -10.87 15.27 7.80
C LEU A 237 -9.73 15.66 8.76
N LYS A 238 -9.12 16.82 8.53
CA LYS A 238 -8.12 17.43 9.44
C LYS A 238 -8.78 18.56 10.21
N LEU A 239 -8.66 18.50 11.53
CA LEU A 239 -9.20 19.49 12.44
C LEU A 239 -8.07 20.26 13.13
N SER A 240 -8.41 21.35 13.79
CA SER A 240 -7.46 22.13 14.60
C SER A 240 -6.90 21.29 15.76
N GLY A 241 -5.74 21.68 16.30
CA GLY A 241 -5.10 20.98 17.43
C GLY A 241 -4.49 19.64 17.08
N GLY A 242 -4.17 19.41 15.79
CA GLY A 242 -3.50 18.21 15.31
C GLY A 242 -4.40 16.98 15.14
N TRP A 243 -5.72 17.17 15.18
CA TRP A 243 -6.66 16.07 14.97
C TRP A 243 -6.83 15.72 13.50
N LYS A 244 -6.93 14.42 13.22
CA LYS A 244 -7.19 13.82 11.92
C LYS A 244 -8.20 12.69 12.10
N PHE A 245 -9.26 12.71 11.29
CA PHE A 245 -10.18 11.59 11.16
C PHE A 245 -10.06 11.01 9.75
N GLU A 246 -9.99 9.68 9.66
CA GLU A 246 -9.89 8.92 8.43
C GLU A 246 -10.90 7.80 8.44
N LEU A 247 -11.57 7.60 7.32
CA LEU A 247 -12.56 6.55 7.11
C LEU A 247 -12.35 5.94 5.74
N GLU A 248 -12.33 4.63 5.67
CA GLU A 248 -12.38 3.84 4.43
C GLU A 248 -13.47 2.78 4.58
N TYR A 249 -14.29 2.61 3.57
CA TYR A 249 -15.30 1.57 3.50
C TYR A 249 -15.30 0.94 2.12
N PHE A 250 -15.28 -0.39 2.07
CA PHE A 250 -15.27 -1.17 0.84
C PHE A 250 -16.30 -2.28 0.91
N SER A 251 -16.94 -2.54 -0.23
CA SER A 251 -17.82 -3.69 -0.44
C SER A 251 -17.32 -4.46 -1.65
N SER A 252 -17.22 -5.78 -1.51
CA SER A 252 -16.80 -6.69 -2.58
C SER A 252 -17.93 -7.65 -2.97
N SER A 253 -17.95 -8.04 -4.24
CA SER A 253 -18.79 -9.09 -4.79
C SER A 253 -17.95 -9.91 -5.74
N ASN A 254 -17.82 -11.19 -5.44
CA ASN A 254 -16.91 -12.10 -6.12
C ASN A 254 -17.65 -13.35 -6.58
N LYS A 255 -17.30 -13.84 -7.76
CA LYS A 255 -17.59 -15.20 -8.24
C LYS A 255 -16.27 -15.83 -8.67
N GLU A 256 -15.92 -16.95 -8.09
CA GLU A 256 -14.65 -17.62 -8.33
C GLU A 256 -14.58 -18.25 -9.72
N PRO A 257 -13.39 -18.32 -10.33
CA PRO A 257 -13.17 -19.22 -11.46
C PRO A 257 -13.23 -20.68 -10.99
N ILE A 258 -13.61 -21.58 -11.87
CA ILE A 258 -13.45 -23.03 -11.66
C ILE A 258 -12.07 -23.40 -12.15
N SER A 259 -11.15 -23.72 -11.25
CA SER A 259 -9.76 -24.00 -11.59
C SER A 259 -9.03 -24.76 -10.50
N ASP A 260 -7.88 -25.33 -10.85
CA ASP A 260 -6.96 -26.06 -9.97
C ASP A 260 -5.76 -25.19 -9.50
N TRP A 261 -5.87 -23.87 -9.58
CA TRP A 261 -4.77 -22.98 -9.17
C TRP A 261 -4.46 -23.03 -7.68
N ILE A 262 -5.45 -23.42 -6.88
CA ILE A 262 -5.31 -23.60 -5.43
C ILE A 262 -5.86 -24.97 -5.06
N ASP A 263 -4.99 -25.81 -4.48
CA ASP A 263 -5.34 -27.11 -3.94
C ASP A 263 -5.32 -27.06 -2.41
N SER A 264 -6.49 -27.08 -1.79
CA SER A 264 -6.64 -27.01 -0.34
C SER A 264 -8.03 -27.48 0.10
N ASP A 265 -8.12 -28.20 1.19
CA ASP A 265 -9.36 -28.63 1.85
C ASP A 265 -9.87 -27.61 2.89
N LYS A 266 -9.17 -26.49 3.05
CA LYS A 266 -9.51 -25.42 3.99
C LYS A 266 -10.77 -24.68 3.57
N LYS A 267 -11.35 -23.98 4.55
CA LYS A 267 -12.56 -23.16 4.38
C LYS A 267 -12.39 -21.78 4.99
N PHE A 268 -13.13 -20.83 4.43
CA PHE A 268 -13.34 -19.50 5.00
C PHE A 268 -14.86 -19.24 5.10
N SER A 269 -15.38 -18.98 6.30
CA SER A 269 -16.82 -19.00 6.55
C SER A 269 -17.46 -20.33 6.09
N ASP A 270 -18.46 -20.25 5.24
CA ASP A 270 -19.19 -21.42 4.69
C ASP A 270 -18.64 -21.88 3.32
N TYR A 271 -17.61 -21.22 2.80
CA TYR A 271 -17.03 -21.41 1.47
C TYR A 271 -15.71 -22.18 1.53
N THR A 272 -15.33 -22.79 0.41
CA THR A 272 -14.06 -23.50 0.27
C THR A 272 -12.94 -22.57 -0.18
N VAL A 273 -11.70 -22.94 0.07
CA VAL A 273 -10.53 -22.24 -0.48
C VAL A 273 -10.25 -22.68 -1.92
N THR A 274 -10.68 -23.89 -2.27
CA THR A 274 -10.59 -24.41 -3.65
C THR A 274 -11.51 -23.60 -4.56
N LEU A 275 -11.00 -23.27 -5.74
CA LEU A 275 -11.71 -22.45 -6.72
C LEU A 275 -12.74 -23.30 -7.48
N ASP A 276 -13.96 -23.37 -7.00
CA ASP A 276 -15.03 -24.23 -7.53
C ASP A 276 -16.26 -23.47 -8.06
N GLY A 277 -16.14 -22.13 -8.19
CA GLY A 277 -17.16 -21.27 -8.78
C GLY A 277 -18.14 -20.66 -7.78
N GLU A 278 -17.84 -20.71 -6.50
CA GLU A 278 -18.65 -20.11 -5.43
C GLU A 278 -18.78 -18.59 -5.59
N SER A 279 -19.90 -18.06 -5.11
CA SER A 279 -20.19 -16.60 -5.16
C SER A 279 -20.46 -16.07 -3.77
N PHE A 280 -19.83 -14.97 -3.42
CA PHE A 280 -19.97 -14.35 -2.11
C PHE A 280 -19.79 -12.83 -2.18
N THR A 281 -20.24 -12.17 -1.13
CA THR A 281 -20.08 -10.73 -0.92
C THR A 281 -19.43 -10.48 0.43
N GLY A 282 -18.67 -9.40 0.52
CA GLY A 282 -18.02 -9.04 1.77
C GLY A 282 -17.88 -7.53 1.90
N ASN A 283 -17.50 -7.09 3.08
CA ASN A 283 -17.21 -5.68 3.33
C ASN A 283 -16.00 -5.52 4.25
N ALA A 284 -15.36 -4.36 4.12
CA ALA A 284 -14.26 -3.97 4.96
C ALA A 284 -14.37 -2.49 5.34
N ILE A 285 -13.96 -2.16 6.54
CA ILE A 285 -14.00 -0.81 7.08
C ILE A 285 -12.72 -0.54 7.88
N PHE A 286 -12.15 0.64 7.64
CA PHE A 286 -11.11 1.21 8.48
C PHE A 286 -11.56 2.58 8.97
N SER A 287 -11.37 2.86 10.25
CA SER A 287 -11.66 4.17 10.84
C SER A 287 -10.61 4.51 11.88
N GLU A 288 -10.05 5.69 11.77
CA GLU A 288 -9.05 6.19 12.72
C GLU A 288 -9.33 7.64 13.10
N LEU A 289 -9.40 7.89 14.41
CA LEU A 289 -9.29 9.23 14.97
C LEU A 289 -7.90 9.37 15.62
N ARG A 290 -7.08 10.25 15.05
CA ARG A 290 -5.69 10.47 15.48
C ARG A 290 -5.50 11.92 15.91
N ARG A 291 -4.73 12.11 16.96
CA ARG A 291 -4.15 13.40 17.33
C ARG A 291 -2.63 13.32 17.29
N ASP A 292 -2.01 14.28 16.67
CA ASP A 292 -0.55 14.29 16.51
C ASP A 292 -0.02 15.71 16.79
N THR A 293 0.55 15.89 17.99
CA THR A 293 1.18 17.14 18.45
C THR A 293 2.58 16.85 18.98
N ASN A 294 3.34 17.89 19.34
CA ASN A 294 4.67 17.72 19.93
C ASN A 294 4.65 16.98 21.27
N THR A 295 3.61 17.22 22.07
CA THR A 295 3.50 16.69 23.43
C THR A 295 2.58 15.49 23.53
N TRP A 296 1.52 15.46 22.72
CA TRP A 296 0.49 14.43 22.78
C TRP A 296 0.31 13.80 21.41
N ARG A 297 0.39 12.48 21.38
CA ARG A 297 0.04 11.68 20.21
C ARG A 297 -0.88 10.58 20.64
N SER A 298 -1.98 10.41 19.95
CA SER A 298 -2.98 9.40 20.30
C SER A 298 -3.71 8.95 19.07
N PHE A 299 -4.14 7.71 19.04
CA PHE A 299 -5.14 7.26 18.08
C PHE A 299 -6.09 6.24 18.71
N ILE A 300 -7.29 6.25 18.16
CA ILE A 300 -8.28 5.18 18.34
C ILE A 300 -8.57 4.71 16.92
N ARG A 301 -8.44 3.41 16.69
CA ARG A 301 -8.58 2.78 15.39
C ARG A 301 -9.50 1.58 15.47
N TYR A 302 -10.32 1.43 14.45
CA TYR A 302 -11.10 0.24 14.19
C TYR A 302 -10.81 -0.28 12.80
N THR A 303 -10.57 -1.58 12.67
CA THR A 303 -10.46 -2.30 11.40
C THR A 303 -11.40 -3.48 11.43
N GLY A 304 -12.32 -3.53 10.48
CA GLY A 304 -13.24 -4.64 10.28
C GLY A 304 -13.08 -5.22 8.87
N ILE A 305 -12.87 -6.53 8.75
CA ILE A 305 -12.80 -7.24 7.47
C ILE A 305 -13.69 -8.47 7.61
N SER A 306 -14.81 -8.50 6.89
CA SER A 306 -15.75 -9.62 6.97
C SER A 306 -15.11 -10.94 6.50
N PRO A 307 -15.62 -12.10 6.94
CA PRO A 307 -15.04 -13.41 6.59
C PRO A 307 -14.99 -13.69 5.08
N THR A 308 -15.85 -13.04 4.32
CA THR A 308 -16.02 -13.23 2.88
C THR A 308 -15.50 -12.04 2.05
N PHE A 309 -14.84 -11.07 2.68
CA PHE A 309 -14.27 -9.95 1.96
C PHE A 309 -13.01 -10.37 1.20
N ARG A 310 -12.98 -10.06 -0.10
CA ARG A 310 -11.85 -10.26 -0.98
C ARG A 310 -11.73 -9.12 -1.99
N ALA A 311 -10.52 -8.64 -2.20
CA ALA A 311 -10.20 -7.62 -3.18
C ALA A 311 -9.26 -8.22 -4.23
N ASP A 312 -9.77 -8.64 -5.38
CA ASP A 312 -9.01 -9.34 -6.41
C ASP A 312 -7.93 -8.46 -7.08
N ASN A 313 -8.09 -7.13 -7.05
CA ASN A 313 -7.07 -6.16 -7.45
C ASN A 313 -6.26 -5.63 -6.26
N GLY A 314 -6.39 -6.23 -5.08
CA GLY A 314 -5.72 -5.86 -3.83
C GLY A 314 -4.76 -6.92 -3.31
N PHE A 315 -4.35 -6.71 -2.05
CA PHE A 315 -3.48 -7.63 -1.31
C PHE A 315 -4.03 -7.87 0.09
N ILE A 316 -5.25 -8.42 0.17
CA ILE A 316 -5.87 -8.82 1.43
C ILE A 316 -5.47 -10.26 1.71
N VAL A 317 -4.69 -10.47 2.77
CA VAL A 317 -4.12 -11.79 3.11
C VAL A 317 -4.80 -12.45 4.31
N GLU A 318 -5.59 -11.69 5.06
CA GLU A 318 -6.40 -12.19 6.18
C GLU A 318 -7.77 -11.53 6.17
N ASN A 319 -8.78 -12.28 6.59
CA ASN A 319 -10.15 -11.81 6.78
C ASN A 319 -10.71 -12.24 8.16
N ASP A 320 -12.01 -12.08 8.38
CA ASP A 320 -12.67 -12.39 9.66
C ASP A 320 -12.03 -11.62 10.84
N ILE A 321 -11.83 -10.32 10.67
CA ILE A 321 -11.13 -9.44 11.61
C ILE A 321 -12.05 -8.33 12.09
N LYS A 322 -12.18 -8.18 13.41
CA LYS A 322 -12.65 -6.98 14.11
C LYS A 322 -11.57 -6.55 15.09
N ARG A 323 -10.74 -5.58 14.69
CA ARG A 323 -9.61 -5.10 15.49
C ARG A 323 -9.89 -3.72 16.04
N TYR A 324 -9.66 -3.56 17.33
CA TYR A 324 -9.75 -2.31 18.08
C TYR A 324 -8.37 -1.97 18.63
N GLU A 325 -7.86 -0.81 18.28
CA GLU A 325 -6.55 -0.34 18.73
C GLU A 325 -6.69 1.04 19.38
N ILE A 326 -6.08 1.19 20.54
CA ILE A 326 -5.96 2.48 21.23
C ILE A 326 -4.49 2.66 21.56
N TRP A 327 -3.94 3.79 21.16
CA TRP A 327 -2.59 4.16 21.54
C TRP A 327 -2.56 5.59 22.03
N HIS A 328 -1.81 5.81 23.13
CA HIS A 328 -1.59 7.13 23.69
C HIS A 328 -0.13 7.30 24.07
N GLY A 329 0.46 8.43 23.68
CA GLY A 329 1.83 8.79 24.00
C GLY A 329 1.95 10.24 24.44
N PHE A 330 2.66 10.44 25.52
CA PHE A 330 3.04 11.75 26.03
C PHE A 330 4.53 11.95 25.86
N TYR A 331 4.92 13.12 25.31
CA TYR A 331 6.29 13.50 25.02
C TYR A 331 6.60 14.83 25.69
N LYS A 332 7.68 14.94 26.40
CA LYS A 332 8.12 16.20 26.98
C LYS A 332 9.59 16.45 26.66
N TYR A 333 9.89 17.65 26.30
CA TYR A 333 11.23 18.16 26.00
C TYR A 333 11.55 19.28 26.99
N PRO A 334 12.01 18.96 28.21
CA PRO A 334 12.26 19.97 29.24
C PRO A 334 13.51 20.78 28.91
N ASP A 335 13.45 22.09 29.13
CA ASP A 335 14.58 23.01 28.96
C ASP A 335 15.65 22.86 30.04
N LYS A 336 15.54 21.85 30.92
CA LYS A 336 16.44 21.65 32.06
C LYS A 336 17.64 20.82 31.71
N LYS A 337 18.77 21.14 32.37
CA LYS A 337 20.12 20.63 32.08
C LYS A 337 20.33 19.10 32.27
N LEU A 338 19.40 18.35 32.88
CA LEU A 338 19.59 16.92 33.16
C LEU A 338 18.90 15.98 32.17
N LEU A 339 17.75 16.38 31.62
CA LEU A 339 16.95 15.55 30.72
C LEU A 339 16.78 16.26 29.39
N ARG A 340 16.99 15.53 28.29
CA ARG A 340 16.68 16.00 26.93
C ARG A 340 15.23 15.77 26.57
N ASN A 341 14.71 14.59 26.84
CA ASN A 341 13.32 14.26 26.67
C ASN A 341 12.92 13.07 27.55
N TYR A 342 11.62 12.96 27.76
CA TYR A 342 11.02 11.72 28.24
C TYR A 342 9.73 11.45 27.48
N ARG A 343 9.41 10.17 27.36
CA ARG A 343 8.22 9.65 26.70
C ARG A 343 7.57 8.58 27.56
N VAL A 344 6.25 8.65 27.67
CA VAL A 344 5.41 7.58 28.21
C VAL A 344 4.38 7.25 27.15
N SER A 345 4.20 5.99 26.82
CA SER A 345 3.14 5.57 25.90
C SER A 345 2.55 4.24 26.31
N ALA A 346 1.28 4.06 26.00
CA ALA A 346 0.59 2.79 26.15
C ALA A 346 -0.20 2.48 24.88
N ARG A 347 -0.28 1.19 24.56
CA ARG A 347 -1.08 0.64 23.47
C ARG A 347 -1.92 -0.50 24.01
N TYR A 348 -3.15 -0.52 23.57
CA TYR A 348 -4.07 -1.62 23.77
C TYR A 348 -4.63 -2.05 22.43
N ASP A 349 -4.55 -3.33 22.15
CA ASP A 349 -4.95 -3.97 20.90
C ASP A 349 -5.83 -5.18 21.24
N ARG A 350 -7.00 -5.25 20.60
CA ARG A 350 -7.86 -6.44 20.66
C ARG A 350 -8.41 -6.78 19.30
N GLU A 351 -8.32 -8.06 18.98
CA GLU A 351 -8.85 -8.60 17.75
C GLU A 351 -9.80 -9.75 18.03
N TYR A 352 -10.95 -9.69 17.37
CA TYR A 352 -11.99 -10.71 17.41
C TYR A 352 -12.32 -11.18 16.00
N SER A 353 -12.83 -12.39 15.88
CA SER A 353 -13.54 -12.83 14.67
C SER A 353 -14.93 -12.15 14.58
N TYR A 354 -15.59 -12.24 13.44
CA TYR A 354 -16.98 -11.79 13.31
C TYR A 354 -17.95 -12.59 14.20
N SER A 355 -17.61 -13.82 14.54
CA SER A 355 -18.32 -14.63 15.52
C SER A 355 -18.02 -14.27 16.98
N ASN A 356 -17.31 -13.16 17.23
CA ASN A 356 -16.91 -12.62 18.53
C ASN A 356 -15.96 -13.50 19.34
N LYS A 357 -15.24 -14.42 18.69
CA LYS A 357 -14.15 -15.17 19.35
C LYS A 357 -12.91 -14.28 19.42
N LEU A 358 -12.28 -14.19 20.58
CA LEU A 358 -11.03 -13.46 20.76
C LEU A 358 -9.92 -14.18 20.00
N LYS A 359 -9.24 -13.45 19.10
CA LYS A 359 -8.09 -13.92 18.31
C LYS A 359 -6.78 -13.46 18.96
N ARG A 360 -6.76 -12.20 19.42
CA ARG A 360 -5.56 -11.57 19.98
C ARG A 360 -5.96 -10.50 21.00
N SER A 361 -5.17 -10.39 22.05
CA SER A 361 -5.23 -9.27 22.99
C SER A 361 -3.80 -8.90 23.37
N ALA A 362 -3.44 -7.63 23.26
CA ALA A 362 -2.12 -7.15 23.64
C ALA A 362 -2.24 -5.82 24.39
N PHE A 363 -1.43 -5.68 25.43
CA PHE A 363 -1.21 -4.43 26.12
C PHE A 363 0.30 -4.17 26.19
N GLU A 364 0.70 -2.98 25.74
CA GLU A 364 2.09 -2.54 25.74
C GLU A 364 2.19 -1.21 26.49
N ALA A 365 3.16 -1.09 27.37
CA ALA A 365 3.52 0.17 28.02
C ALA A 365 4.99 0.44 27.83
N TYR A 366 5.32 1.64 27.43
CA TYR A 366 6.67 2.05 27.10
C TYR A 366 7.04 3.36 27.80
N PHE A 367 8.19 3.38 28.44
CA PHE A 367 8.75 4.55 29.10
C PHE A 367 10.20 4.75 28.64
N THR A 368 10.55 5.98 28.26
CA THR A 368 11.91 6.33 27.88
C THR A 368 12.31 7.67 28.50
N ILE A 369 13.54 7.74 29.01
CA ILE A 369 14.21 8.97 29.40
C ILE A 369 15.52 9.08 28.64
N LEU A 370 15.75 10.21 27.97
CA LEU A 370 17.04 10.56 27.38
C LEU A 370 17.68 11.67 28.21
N THR A 371 18.85 11.40 28.75
CA THR A 371 19.64 12.35 29.54
C THR A 371 20.55 13.21 28.67
N ILE A 372 21.10 14.29 29.22
CA ILE A 372 22.12 15.13 28.54
C ILE A 372 23.42 14.37 28.27
N LEU A 373 23.73 13.34 29.04
CA LEU A 373 24.90 12.46 28.86
C LEU A 373 24.69 11.43 27.74
N ASN A 374 23.57 11.54 26.97
CA ASN A 374 23.13 10.57 25.98
C ASN A 374 22.91 9.17 26.55
N THR A 375 22.59 9.08 27.83
CA THR A 375 22.14 7.83 28.43
C THR A 375 20.65 7.68 28.16
N ASP A 376 20.29 6.60 27.50
CA ASP A 376 18.90 6.22 27.22
C ASP A 376 18.47 5.17 28.23
N ILE A 377 17.47 5.49 29.02
CA ILE A 377 16.86 4.58 29.98
C ILE A 377 15.48 4.27 29.46
N PHE A 378 15.21 3.00 29.20
CA PHE A 378 13.90 2.55 28.70
C PHE A 378 13.38 1.40 29.54
N TYR A 379 12.06 1.36 29.64
CA TYR A 379 11.31 0.25 30.21
C TYR A 379 10.19 -0.11 29.24
N ASN A 380 10.07 -1.39 28.92
CA ASN A 380 8.98 -1.93 28.10
C ASN A 380 8.27 -3.02 28.87
N TYR A 381 6.96 -2.92 28.93
CA TYR A 381 6.08 -3.95 29.46
C TYR A 381 5.14 -4.40 28.34
N GLU A 382 5.10 -5.68 28.07
CA GLU A 382 4.22 -6.30 27.10
C GLU A 382 3.49 -7.47 27.73
N HIS A 383 2.18 -7.52 27.54
CA HIS A 383 1.33 -8.65 27.88
C HIS A 383 0.47 -8.97 26.65
N ALA A 384 0.65 -10.14 26.10
CA ALA A 384 -0.05 -10.59 24.90
C ALA A 384 -0.69 -11.97 25.16
N PHE A 385 -1.87 -12.18 24.55
CA PHE A 385 -2.62 -13.43 24.51
C PHE A 385 -3.05 -13.68 23.07
#